data_060e73a0fd8ece3dcccfb743a0c6c132
#
_entry.id   060e73a0fd8ece3dcccfb743a0c6c132
#
_cell.length_a   1.000
_cell.length_b   1.000
_cell.length_c   1.000
_cell.angle_alpha   90.00
_cell.angle_beta   90.00
_cell.angle_gamma   90.00
#
_symmetry.space_group_name_H-M   'P 1'
#
loop_
_entity.id
_entity.type
_entity.pdbx_description
1 polymer ?
#
loop_
_entity_poly.entity_id
_entity_poly.type
_entity_poly.pdbx_seq_one_letter_code
_entity_poly.pdbx_strand_id
1 'polypeptide(L)'
;IAIDDGYRESKESWLAVLRDLRDRGMQAPVLAMGDGALGFWGALSEVFPTTREQRCWFHKLGNILDKLPQSMQAKGKSALHEIMNAPTRKTAPKAIKTFTTDFGAKYPKAAECLTKDQDALLAFFDFPAEHWKHLRTTKPIESAFATVRLRTRVTKGPGSRAAGLAMVFKLLLAAEQSWRKLNGAELVALVRAGVKFVDGVREERDADADTTRPTVAKSKTRQKQLQDAKVAA
;
A
#
# COMPACT_ATOMS: atom_id res chain seq x y z
N ILE A 1 -2.71 -3.26 17.79
CA ILE A 1 -3.31 -4.44 17.13
C ILE A 1 -4.78 -4.51 17.52
N ALA A 2 -5.67 -4.76 16.57
CA ALA A 2 -7.07 -5.13 16.77
C ALA A 2 -7.26 -6.56 16.24
N ILE A 3 -8.01 -7.36 16.95
CA ILE A 3 -8.34 -8.73 16.59
C ILE A 3 -9.79 -8.97 16.93
N ASP A 4 -10.54 -9.43 15.96
CA ASP A 4 -11.92 -9.88 16.15
C ASP A 4 -12.16 -11.14 15.31
N ASP A 5 -13.16 -11.93 15.71
CA ASP A 5 -13.61 -13.08 14.94
C ASP A 5 -14.82 -12.63 14.08
N GLY A 6 -14.59 -12.32 12.84
CA GLY A 6 -15.70 -12.09 11.92
C GLY A 6 -16.49 -13.39 11.69
N TYR A 7 -17.81 -13.36 11.87
CA TYR A 7 -18.68 -14.49 11.53
C TYR A 7 -18.58 -14.84 10.03
N ARG A 8 -18.36 -13.83 9.20
CA ARG A 8 -18.05 -13.91 7.76
C ARG A 8 -17.15 -12.74 7.41
N GLU A 9 -16.47 -12.80 6.29
CA GLU A 9 -15.73 -11.67 5.72
C GLU A 9 -16.72 -10.62 5.14
N SER A 10 -17.55 -10.07 6.03
CA SER A 10 -18.57 -9.08 5.68
C SER A 10 -18.05 -7.66 5.87
N LYS A 11 -18.67 -6.70 5.17
CA LYS A 11 -18.38 -5.28 5.35
C LYS A 11 -18.59 -4.85 6.80
N GLU A 12 -19.63 -5.35 7.47
CA GLU A 12 -19.99 -5.00 8.85
C GLU A 12 -18.90 -5.40 9.83
N SER A 13 -18.34 -6.61 9.69
CA SER A 13 -17.24 -7.09 10.55
C SER A 13 -16.00 -6.20 10.37
N TRP A 14 -15.65 -5.85 9.13
CA TRP A 14 -14.55 -4.94 8.85
C TRP A 14 -14.80 -3.51 9.34
N LEU A 15 -16.03 -3.01 9.24
CA LEU A 15 -16.42 -1.70 9.78
C LEU A 15 -16.20 -1.63 11.29
N ALA A 16 -16.59 -2.68 12.04
CA ALA A 16 -16.37 -2.73 13.49
C ALA A 16 -14.89 -2.60 13.84
N VAL A 17 -14.02 -3.38 13.19
CA VAL A 17 -12.56 -3.35 13.42
C VAL A 17 -11.95 -2.01 13.02
N LEU A 18 -12.30 -1.47 11.86
CA LEU A 18 -11.69 -0.22 11.36
C LEU A 18 -12.16 1.00 12.16
N ARG A 19 -13.43 1.01 12.62
CA ARG A 19 -13.94 2.07 13.50
C ARG A 19 -13.26 2.02 14.88
N ASP A 20 -13.10 0.83 15.48
CA ASP A 20 -12.33 0.68 16.72
C ASP A 20 -10.91 1.24 16.57
N LEU A 21 -10.22 0.90 15.49
CA LEU A 21 -8.88 1.43 15.23
C LEU A 21 -8.86 2.95 15.08
N ARG A 22 -9.81 3.52 14.35
CA ARG A 22 -9.96 4.97 14.20
C ARG A 22 -10.25 5.65 15.53
N ASP A 23 -11.17 5.12 16.31
CA ASP A 23 -11.58 5.68 17.60
C ASP A 23 -10.45 5.60 18.64
N ARG A 24 -9.51 4.66 18.47
CA ARG A 24 -8.24 4.56 19.20
C ARG A 24 -7.13 5.46 18.65
N GLY A 25 -7.43 6.33 17.68
CA GLY A 25 -6.53 7.34 17.15
C GLY A 25 -5.74 6.93 15.90
N MET A 26 -6.09 5.81 15.23
CA MET A 26 -5.46 5.46 13.96
C MET A 26 -5.82 6.49 12.89
N GLN A 27 -4.81 7.11 12.33
CA GLN A 27 -4.97 7.99 11.17
C GLN A 27 -5.20 7.17 9.90
N ALA A 28 -5.84 7.79 8.88
CA ALA A 28 -6.04 7.14 7.59
C ALA A 28 -4.70 6.65 7.01
N PRO A 29 -4.56 5.36 6.71
CA PRO A 29 -3.37 4.85 6.03
C PRO A 29 -3.21 5.52 4.66
N VAL A 30 -1.98 5.79 4.23
CA VAL A 30 -1.72 6.29 2.88
C VAL A 30 -2.07 5.24 1.82
N LEU A 31 -1.81 3.97 2.14
CA LEU A 31 -2.07 2.82 1.28
C LEU A 31 -2.55 1.65 2.12
N ALA A 32 -3.58 0.96 1.65
CA ALA A 32 -3.99 -0.34 2.17
C ALA A 32 -3.81 -1.41 1.10
N MET A 33 -3.38 -2.58 1.50
CA MET A 33 -3.13 -3.70 0.61
C MET A 33 -4.02 -4.89 0.97
N GLY A 34 -4.71 -5.45 -0.03
CA GLY A 34 -5.64 -6.56 0.19
C GLY A 34 -5.76 -7.51 -0.99
N ASP A 35 -6.38 -8.66 -0.73
CA ASP A 35 -6.62 -9.72 -1.72
C ASP A 35 -7.85 -9.46 -2.61
N GLY A 36 -8.67 -8.46 -2.28
CA GLY A 36 -9.86 -8.00 -3.00
C GLY A 36 -11.17 -8.49 -2.42
N ALA A 37 -11.17 -8.86 -1.17
CA ALA A 37 -12.39 -9.06 -0.42
C ALA A 37 -13.23 -7.77 -0.42
N LEU A 38 -14.41 -7.83 -1.04
CA LEU A 38 -15.28 -6.65 -1.22
C LEU A 38 -15.70 -6.03 0.12
N GLY A 39 -15.89 -6.87 1.16
CA GLY A 39 -16.23 -6.42 2.50
C GLY A 39 -15.17 -5.49 3.08
N PHE A 40 -13.89 -5.86 2.97
CA PHE A 40 -12.78 -5.03 3.43
C PHE A 40 -12.71 -3.68 2.72
N TRP A 41 -12.74 -3.68 1.39
CA TRP A 41 -12.65 -2.45 0.60
C TRP A 41 -13.83 -1.52 0.83
N GLY A 42 -15.06 -2.08 0.91
CA GLY A 42 -16.24 -1.30 1.22
C GLY A 42 -16.23 -0.68 2.61
N ALA A 43 -15.64 -1.34 3.60
CA ALA A 43 -15.45 -0.79 4.94
C ALA A 43 -14.32 0.25 4.98
N LEU A 44 -13.21 -0.01 4.29
CA LEU A 44 -12.07 0.89 4.24
C LEU A 44 -12.45 2.23 3.62
N SER A 45 -13.14 2.23 2.48
CA SER A 45 -13.59 3.46 1.80
C SER A 45 -14.58 4.29 2.63
N GLU A 46 -15.35 3.64 3.51
CA GLU A 46 -16.26 4.33 4.42
C GLU A 46 -15.54 4.96 5.63
N VAL A 47 -14.60 4.23 6.24
CA VAL A 47 -13.91 4.69 7.47
C VAL A 47 -12.72 5.59 7.15
N PHE A 48 -11.98 5.28 6.07
CA PHE A 48 -10.77 5.97 5.63
C PHE A 48 -10.80 6.28 4.13
N PRO A 49 -11.68 7.18 3.67
CA PRO A 49 -11.94 7.43 2.25
C PRO A 49 -10.74 7.95 1.46
N THR A 50 -9.72 8.49 2.12
CA THR A 50 -8.49 8.98 1.48
C THR A 50 -7.43 7.90 1.27
N THR A 51 -7.64 6.71 1.84
CA THR A 51 -6.71 5.60 1.73
C THR A 51 -6.72 5.03 0.31
N ARG A 52 -5.55 4.97 -0.31
CA ARG A 52 -5.40 4.33 -1.62
C ARG A 52 -5.43 2.82 -1.51
N GLU A 53 -5.92 2.17 -2.54
CA GLU A 53 -5.99 0.71 -2.62
C GLU A 53 -4.82 0.15 -3.42
N GLN A 54 -4.17 -0.90 -2.89
CA GLN A 54 -3.22 -1.74 -3.61
C GLN A 54 -3.73 -3.17 -3.63
N ARG A 55 -3.97 -3.69 -4.79
CA ARG A 55 -4.39 -5.08 -4.99
C ARG A 55 -3.19 -6.02 -4.85
N CYS A 56 -3.33 -7.07 -4.07
CA CYS A 56 -2.30 -8.10 -3.94
C CYS A 56 -2.06 -8.84 -5.25
N TRP A 57 -0.85 -8.75 -5.81
CA TRP A 57 -0.47 -9.42 -7.05
C TRP A 57 -0.49 -10.94 -6.92
N PHE A 58 -0.14 -11.51 -5.76
CA PHE A 58 -0.15 -12.95 -5.56
C PHE A 58 -1.55 -13.54 -5.73
N HIS A 59 -2.54 -12.97 -5.03
CA HIS A 59 -3.94 -13.41 -5.16
C HIS A 59 -4.52 -13.11 -6.55
N LYS A 60 -4.19 -11.95 -7.10
CA LYS A 60 -4.67 -11.58 -8.44
C LYS A 60 -4.13 -12.50 -9.51
N LEU A 61 -2.86 -12.88 -9.42
CA LEU A 61 -2.23 -13.84 -10.32
C LEU A 61 -2.96 -15.18 -10.26
N GLY A 62 -3.22 -15.71 -9.05
CA GLY A 62 -4.03 -16.92 -8.88
C GLY A 62 -5.40 -16.80 -9.54
N ASN A 63 -6.13 -15.74 -9.22
CA ASN A 63 -7.48 -15.51 -9.76
C ASN A 63 -7.53 -15.42 -11.30
N ILE A 64 -6.46 -14.93 -11.95
CA ILE A 64 -6.38 -14.90 -13.42
C ILE A 64 -6.02 -16.26 -13.97
N LEU A 65 -5.05 -16.96 -13.36
CA LEU A 65 -4.62 -18.29 -13.81
C LEU A 65 -5.74 -19.32 -13.69
N ASP A 66 -6.59 -19.22 -12.66
CA ASP A 66 -7.78 -20.09 -12.51
C ASP A 66 -8.80 -19.94 -13.65
N LYS A 67 -8.70 -18.87 -14.45
CA LYS A 67 -9.53 -18.64 -15.66
C LYS A 67 -8.86 -19.12 -16.94
N LEU A 68 -7.66 -19.67 -16.83
CA LEU A 68 -6.91 -20.25 -17.94
C LEU A 68 -6.83 -21.77 -17.77
N PRO A 69 -6.91 -22.55 -18.85
CA PRO A 69 -6.65 -23.99 -18.78
C PRO A 69 -5.19 -24.25 -18.36
N GLN A 70 -4.96 -25.37 -17.71
CA GLN A 70 -3.66 -25.73 -17.14
C GLN A 70 -2.50 -25.61 -18.15
N SER A 71 -2.73 -25.99 -19.42
CA SER A 71 -1.74 -25.89 -20.50
C SER A 71 -1.31 -24.43 -20.80
N MET A 72 -2.14 -23.44 -20.48
CA MET A 72 -1.87 -22.03 -20.73
C MET A 72 -1.39 -21.27 -19.50
N GLN A 73 -1.47 -21.86 -18.31
CA GLN A 73 -1.13 -21.18 -17.05
C GLN A 73 0.35 -20.76 -16.99
N ALA A 74 1.26 -21.57 -17.51
CA ALA A 74 2.69 -21.22 -17.53
C ALA A 74 2.94 -19.97 -18.38
N LYS A 75 2.37 -19.91 -19.60
CA LYS A 75 2.46 -18.74 -20.47
C LYS A 75 1.77 -17.51 -19.84
N GLY A 76 0.58 -17.69 -19.28
CA GLY A 76 -0.15 -16.63 -18.59
C GLY A 76 0.61 -16.08 -17.39
N LYS A 77 1.23 -16.95 -16.60
CA LYS A 77 2.06 -16.54 -15.45
C LYS A 77 3.26 -15.72 -15.87
N SER A 78 3.97 -16.10 -16.94
CA SER A 78 5.09 -15.33 -17.48
C SER A 78 4.65 -13.92 -17.89
N ALA A 79 3.58 -13.80 -18.67
CA ALA A 79 3.05 -12.51 -19.11
C ALA A 79 2.58 -11.63 -17.93
N LEU A 80 1.97 -12.22 -16.89
CA LEU A 80 1.58 -11.48 -15.68
C LEU A 80 2.79 -11.01 -14.87
N HIS A 81 3.88 -11.79 -14.84
CA HIS A 81 5.14 -11.37 -14.20
C HIS A 81 5.79 -10.20 -14.96
N GLU A 82 5.69 -10.15 -16.29
CA GLU A 82 6.17 -9.01 -17.09
C GLU A 82 5.44 -7.72 -16.70
N ILE A 83 4.11 -7.80 -16.50
CA ILE A 83 3.33 -6.65 -16.03
C ILE A 83 3.76 -6.22 -14.61
N MET A 84 3.85 -7.18 -13.69
CA MET A 84 4.21 -6.94 -12.29
C MET A 84 5.62 -6.35 -12.15
N ASN A 85 6.55 -6.74 -13.02
CA ASN A 85 7.95 -6.31 -13.02
C ASN A 85 8.25 -5.26 -14.08
N ALA A 86 7.22 -4.62 -14.65
CA ALA A 86 7.42 -3.52 -15.58
C ALA A 86 8.32 -2.44 -14.94
N PRO A 87 9.24 -1.84 -15.70
CA PRO A 87 10.19 -0.86 -15.16
C PRO A 87 9.51 0.45 -14.74
N THR A 88 8.40 0.81 -15.39
CA THR A 88 7.67 2.07 -15.11
C THR A 88 6.16 1.86 -15.17
N ARG A 89 5.42 2.77 -14.51
CA ARG A 89 3.96 2.82 -14.59
C ARG A 89 3.47 2.98 -16.04
N LYS A 90 4.23 3.69 -16.90
CA LYS A 90 3.89 3.90 -18.32
C LYS A 90 4.04 2.63 -19.17
N THR A 91 4.95 1.74 -18.80
CA THR A 91 5.18 0.50 -19.55
C THR A 91 4.23 -0.63 -19.14
N ALA A 92 3.76 -0.65 -17.90
CA ALA A 92 2.84 -1.66 -17.42
C ALA A 92 1.53 -1.78 -18.24
N PRO A 93 0.83 -0.69 -18.63
CA PRO A 93 -0.35 -0.78 -19.49
C PRO A 93 -0.08 -1.40 -20.87
N LYS A 94 1.13 -1.24 -21.43
CA LYS A 94 1.50 -1.91 -22.69
C LYS A 94 1.54 -3.43 -22.51
N ALA A 95 2.16 -3.89 -21.43
CA ALA A 95 2.20 -5.32 -21.11
C ALA A 95 0.79 -5.87 -20.80
N ILE A 96 -0.08 -5.10 -20.14
CA ILE A 96 -1.50 -5.45 -19.94
C ILE A 96 -2.22 -5.56 -21.29
N LYS A 97 -2.00 -4.62 -22.21
CA LYS A 97 -2.56 -4.67 -23.56
C LYS A 97 -2.09 -5.90 -24.33
N THR A 98 -0.80 -6.25 -24.23
CA THR A 98 -0.26 -7.49 -24.83
C THR A 98 -0.97 -8.71 -24.27
N PHE A 99 -1.10 -8.81 -22.93
CA PHE A 99 -1.85 -9.90 -22.30
C PHE A 99 -3.29 -9.97 -22.80
N THR A 100 -4.01 -8.85 -22.88
CA THR A 100 -5.41 -8.82 -23.36
C THR A 100 -5.52 -9.19 -24.85
N THR A 101 -4.55 -8.84 -25.67
CA THR A 101 -4.50 -9.26 -27.09
C THR A 101 -4.27 -10.75 -27.21
N ASP A 102 -3.30 -11.31 -26.46
CA ASP A 102 -2.90 -12.71 -26.57
C ASP A 102 -3.95 -13.69 -25.98
N PHE A 103 -4.60 -13.28 -24.90
CA PHE A 103 -5.51 -14.16 -24.15
C PHE A 103 -6.98 -13.75 -24.27
N GLY A 104 -7.30 -12.47 -24.56
CA GLY A 104 -8.65 -11.94 -24.43
C GLY A 104 -9.66 -12.58 -25.38
N ALA A 105 -9.27 -12.84 -26.64
CA ALA A 105 -10.17 -13.47 -27.61
C ALA A 105 -10.65 -14.86 -27.18
N LYS A 106 -9.75 -15.66 -26.60
CA LYS A 106 -10.05 -17.05 -26.19
C LYS A 106 -10.46 -17.17 -24.71
N TYR A 107 -9.95 -16.29 -23.86
CA TYR A 107 -10.15 -16.30 -22.40
C TYR A 107 -10.58 -14.92 -21.88
N PRO A 108 -11.76 -14.41 -22.31
CA PRO A 108 -12.19 -13.05 -21.99
C PRO A 108 -12.30 -12.80 -20.48
N LYS A 109 -12.71 -13.81 -19.71
CA LYS A 109 -12.78 -13.70 -18.23
C LYS A 109 -11.43 -13.51 -17.57
N ALA A 110 -10.33 -14.00 -18.15
CA ALA A 110 -8.98 -13.77 -17.64
C ALA A 110 -8.53 -12.34 -17.91
N ALA A 111 -8.77 -11.84 -19.12
CA ALA A 111 -8.48 -10.45 -19.50
C ALA A 111 -9.28 -9.45 -18.67
N GLU A 112 -10.58 -9.65 -18.52
CA GLU A 112 -11.45 -8.82 -17.68
C GLU A 112 -11.00 -8.82 -16.21
N CYS A 113 -10.66 -10.01 -15.69
CA CYS A 113 -10.14 -10.14 -14.33
C CYS A 113 -8.88 -9.29 -14.11
N LEU A 114 -7.99 -9.16 -15.10
CA LEU A 114 -6.80 -8.31 -15.03
C LEU A 114 -7.16 -6.82 -15.09
N THR A 115 -7.96 -6.43 -16.10
CA THR A 115 -8.17 -5.01 -16.44
C THR A 115 -9.03 -4.27 -15.45
N LYS A 116 -10.01 -4.94 -14.82
CA LYS A 116 -10.92 -4.27 -13.86
C LYS A 116 -10.23 -3.68 -12.63
N ASP A 117 -9.09 -4.23 -12.21
CA ASP A 117 -8.35 -3.77 -11.03
C ASP A 117 -6.99 -3.15 -11.40
N GLN A 118 -6.82 -2.73 -12.66
CA GLN A 118 -5.54 -2.25 -13.20
C GLN A 118 -4.92 -1.14 -12.34
N ASP A 119 -5.69 -0.13 -11.97
CA ASP A 119 -5.18 1.01 -11.21
C ASP A 119 -4.73 0.60 -9.81
N ALA A 120 -5.51 -0.24 -9.12
CA ALA A 120 -5.16 -0.78 -7.82
C ALA A 120 -3.95 -1.75 -7.88
N LEU A 121 -3.74 -2.45 -9.00
CA LEU A 121 -2.57 -3.31 -9.20
C LEU A 121 -1.28 -2.50 -9.40
N LEU A 122 -1.37 -1.31 -9.98
CA LEU A 122 -0.24 -0.45 -10.34
C LEU A 122 0.01 0.68 -9.33
N ALA A 123 -0.75 0.75 -8.23
CA ALA A 123 -0.63 1.83 -7.25
C ALA A 123 0.77 1.88 -6.60
N PHE A 124 1.47 0.74 -6.46
CA PHE A 124 2.78 0.66 -5.85
C PHE A 124 3.86 1.49 -6.58
N PHE A 125 3.71 1.80 -7.88
CA PHE A 125 4.65 2.62 -8.63
C PHE A 125 4.79 4.05 -8.08
N ASP A 126 3.77 4.54 -7.38
CA ASP A 126 3.75 5.88 -6.80
C ASP A 126 4.33 5.89 -5.37
N PHE A 127 5.11 4.87 -5.00
CA PHE A 127 5.80 4.71 -3.73
C PHE A 127 7.28 4.42 -3.95
N PRO A 128 8.17 4.65 -2.94
CA PRO A 128 9.59 4.35 -3.07
C PRO A 128 9.86 2.95 -3.62
N ALA A 129 10.84 2.82 -4.51
CA ALA A 129 11.17 1.53 -5.13
C ALA A 129 11.54 0.45 -4.10
N GLU A 130 12.17 0.84 -3.00
CA GLU A 130 12.52 -0.01 -1.86
C GLU A 130 11.27 -0.67 -1.22
N HIS A 131 10.14 0.02 -1.26
CA HIS A 131 8.88 -0.45 -0.70
C HIS A 131 8.16 -1.46 -1.62
N TRP A 132 8.42 -1.48 -2.92
CA TRP A 132 7.64 -2.26 -3.90
C TRP A 132 7.54 -3.75 -3.57
N LYS A 133 8.64 -4.33 -3.08
CA LYS A 133 8.68 -5.74 -2.66
C LYS A 133 7.62 -6.04 -1.59
N HIS A 134 7.38 -5.08 -0.72
CA HIS A 134 6.44 -5.22 0.40
C HIS A 134 5.01 -4.84 -0.01
N LEU A 135 4.85 -3.95 -1.01
CA LEU A 135 3.54 -3.44 -1.44
C LEU A 135 2.84 -4.34 -2.48
N ARG A 136 3.56 -5.27 -3.11
CA ARG A 136 2.99 -6.14 -4.14
C ARG A 136 2.25 -7.36 -3.61
N THR A 137 2.41 -7.74 -2.33
CA THR A 137 1.89 -9.00 -1.81
C THR A 137 1.56 -8.95 -0.32
N THR A 138 0.48 -9.63 0.07
CA THR A 138 0.03 -9.79 1.46
C THR A 138 0.74 -10.93 2.22
N LYS A 139 1.72 -11.60 1.60
CA LYS A 139 2.45 -12.72 2.21
C LYS A 139 2.97 -12.49 3.63
N PRO A 140 3.47 -11.31 4.03
CA PRO A 140 3.92 -11.08 5.41
C PRO A 140 2.82 -11.31 6.44
N ILE A 141 1.58 -10.86 6.15
CA ILE A 141 0.42 -11.07 7.04
C ILE A 141 0.03 -12.53 7.08
N GLU A 142 -0.02 -13.21 5.92
CA GLU A 142 -0.35 -14.62 5.83
C GLU A 142 0.63 -15.51 6.61
N SER A 143 1.92 -15.15 6.61
CA SER A 143 2.93 -15.90 7.36
C SER A 143 2.73 -15.79 8.87
N ALA A 144 2.30 -14.63 9.40
CA ALA A 144 1.95 -14.48 10.80
C ALA A 144 0.79 -15.40 11.20
N PHE A 145 -0.23 -15.52 10.36
CA PHE A 145 -1.35 -16.44 10.59
C PHE A 145 -0.98 -17.92 10.42
N ALA A 146 0.12 -18.27 9.77
CA ALA A 146 0.57 -19.66 9.69
C ALA A 146 0.88 -20.24 11.07
N THR A 147 1.50 -19.46 11.97
CA THR A 147 1.76 -19.86 13.37
C THR A 147 0.46 -20.05 14.13
N VAL A 148 -0.52 -19.17 13.93
CA VAL A 148 -1.85 -19.31 14.56
C VAL A 148 -2.52 -20.61 14.10
N ARG A 149 -2.55 -20.87 12.79
CA ARG A 149 -3.11 -22.13 12.23
C ARG A 149 -2.43 -23.37 12.76
N LEU A 150 -1.09 -23.36 12.84
CA LEU A 150 -0.33 -24.48 13.39
C LEU A 150 -0.73 -24.74 14.85
N ARG A 151 -0.75 -23.71 15.67
CA ARG A 151 -1.08 -23.82 17.08
C ARG A 151 -2.51 -24.33 17.29
N THR A 152 -3.50 -23.76 16.58
CA THR A 152 -4.89 -24.19 16.63
C THR A 152 -5.05 -25.67 16.27
N ARG A 153 -4.32 -26.13 15.25
CA ARG A 153 -4.34 -27.54 14.84
C ARG A 153 -3.73 -28.47 15.91
N VAL A 154 -2.60 -28.08 16.48
CA VAL A 154 -1.90 -28.88 17.52
C VAL A 154 -2.74 -29.00 18.79
N THR A 155 -3.40 -27.94 19.21
CA THR A 155 -4.25 -27.93 20.41
C THR A 155 -5.67 -28.45 20.16
N LYS A 156 -5.99 -28.87 18.92
CA LYS A 156 -7.35 -29.32 18.51
C LYS A 156 -8.42 -28.25 18.76
N GLY A 157 -8.05 -26.99 18.67
CA GLY A 157 -8.91 -25.83 18.88
C GLY A 157 -8.63 -25.12 20.23
N PRO A 158 -9.11 -23.88 20.37
CA PRO A 158 -8.84 -23.03 21.53
C PRO A 158 -9.78 -23.27 22.73
N GLY A 159 -10.73 -24.19 22.64
CA GLY A 159 -11.71 -24.48 23.69
C GLY A 159 -12.87 -23.48 23.78
N SER A 160 -12.62 -22.18 23.65
CA SER A 160 -13.65 -21.14 23.62
C SER A 160 -13.26 -19.99 22.70
N ARG A 161 -14.24 -19.15 22.31
CA ARG A 161 -14.01 -17.92 21.52
C ARG A 161 -13.01 -17.00 22.22
N ALA A 162 -13.21 -16.72 23.51
CA ALA A 162 -12.34 -15.83 24.27
C ALA A 162 -10.90 -16.36 24.36
N ALA A 163 -10.74 -17.67 24.62
CA ALA A 163 -9.42 -18.32 24.63
C ALA A 163 -8.76 -18.27 23.23
N GLY A 164 -9.54 -18.42 22.16
CA GLY A 164 -9.06 -18.31 20.79
C GLY A 164 -8.52 -16.92 20.47
N LEU A 165 -9.29 -15.88 20.75
CA LEU A 165 -8.87 -14.47 20.54
C LEU A 165 -7.64 -14.13 21.39
N ALA A 166 -7.61 -14.54 22.66
CA ALA A 166 -6.46 -14.31 23.52
C ALA A 166 -5.18 -15.03 23.02
N MET A 167 -5.33 -16.27 22.52
CA MET A 167 -4.23 -17.01 21.92
C MET A 167 -3.69 -16.32 20.68
N VAL A 168 -4.56 -15.91 19.74
CA VAL A 168 -4.18 -15.20 18.51
C VAL A 168 -3.47 -13.89 18.87
N PHE A 169 -4.01 -13.12 19.79
CA PHE A 169 -3.42 -11.87 20.25
C PHE A 169 -1.99 -12.07 20.79
N LYS A 170 -1.80 -13.05 21.69
CA LYS A 170 -0.48 -13.35 22.26
C LYS A 170 0.51 -13.85 21.21
N LEU A 171 0.08 -14.68 20.27
CA LEU A 171 0.94 -15.16 19.18
C LEU A 171 1.37 -14.03 18.24
N LEU A 172 0.48 -13.09 17.92
CA LEU A 172 0.81 -11.95 17.07
C LEU A 172 1.74 -10.96 17.80
N LEU A 173 1.53 -10.70 19.10
CA LEU A 173 2.47 -9.88 19.90
C LEU A 173 3.86 -10.53 19.96
N ALA A 174 3.95 -11.85 20.12
CA ALA A 174 5.22 -12.56 20.09
C ALA A 174 5.90 -12.49 18.72
N ALA A 175 5.12 -12.63 17.63
CA ALA A 175 5.64 -12.52 16.27
C ALA A 175 6.15 -11.11 15.96
N GLU A 176 5.50 -10.07 16.46
CA GLU A 176 5.88 -8.66 16.28
C GLU A 176 7.33 -8.39 16.69
N GLN A 177 7.82 -9.04 17.74
CA GLN A 177 9.20 -8.89 18.22
C GLN A 177 10.25 -9.35 17.19
N SER A 178 9.87 -10.21 16.26
CA SER A 178 10.75 -10.77 15.23
C SER A 178 10.48 -10.20 13.83
N TRP A 179 9.53 -9.28 13.67
CA TRP A 179 9.23 -8.70 12.37
C TRP A 179 10.40 -7.88 11.85
N ARG A 180 10.73 -8.11 10.61
CA ARG A 180 11.79 -7.34 9.93
C ARG A 180 11.27 -5.97 9.57
N LYS A 181 12.15 -4.97 9.68
CA LYS A 181 11.85 -3.62 9.19
C LYS A 181 11.56 -3.64 7.70
N LEU A 182 10.71 -2.71 7.27
CA LEU A 182 10.48 -2.42 5.86
C LEU A 182 11.81 -2.00 5.21
N ASN A 183 12.07 -2.43 3.97
CA ASN A 183 13.17 -1.88 3.20
C ASN A 183 12.91 -0.38 2.98
N GLY A 184 13.93 0.47 3.13
CA GLY A 184 13.74 1.92 3.03
C GLY A 184 12.81 2.46 4.14
N ALA A 185 12.92 1.95 5.37
CA ALA A 185 12.05 2.35 6.49
C ALA A 185 12.09 3.86 6.77
N GLU A 186 13.22 4.52 6.49
CA GLU A 186 13.41 5.97 6.59
C GLU A 186 12.51 6.75 5.61
N LEU A 187 12.16 6.16 4.46
CA LEU A 187 11.29 6.77 3.46
C LEU A 187 9.82 6.80 3.87
N VAL A 188 9.42 6.02 4.88
CA VAL A 188 8.04 6.01 5.39
C VAL A 188 7.62 7.38 5.89
N ALA A 189 8.52 8.13 6.54
CA ALA A 189 8.24 9.49 6.99
C ALA A 189 7.91 10.42 5.82
N LEU A 190 8.63 10.30 4.70
CA LEU A 190 8.37 11.08 3.48
C LEU A 190 7.02 10.72 2.85
N VAL A 191 6.69 9.42 2.76
CA VAL A 191 5.39 8.95 2.26
C VAL A 191 4.26 9.52 3.11
N ARG A 192 4.38 9.48 4.45
CA ARG A 192 3.38 10.05 5.37
C ARG A 192 3.27 11.57 5.26
N ALA A 193 4.37 12.26 4.97
CA ALA A 193 4.38 13.70 4.71
C ALA A 193 3.80 14.09 3.33
N GLY A 194 3.34 13.11 2.53
CA GLY A 194 2.75 13.36 1.23
C GLY A 194 3.75 13.67 0.12
N VAL A 195 5.03 13.34 0.32
CA VAL A 195 6.04 13.47 -0.74
C VAL A 195 5.68 12.51 -1.87
N LYS A 196 5.65 13.04 -3.09
CA LYS A 196 5.32 12.28 -4.28
C LYS A 196 6.52 11.46 -4.77
N PHE A 197 6.22 10.26 -5.24
CA PHE A 197 7.16 9.37 -5.92
C PHE A 197 6.57 9.01 -7.29
N VAL A 198 7.43 8.92 -8.27
CA VAL A 198 7.09 8.49 -9.64
C VAL A 198 8.04 7.36 -10.02
N ASP A 199 7.47 6.23 -10.36
CA ASP A 199 8.27 5.02 -10.70
C ASP A 199 9.34 4.69 -9.64
N GLY A 200 8.99 4.87 -8.37
CA GLY A 200 9.87 4.58 -7.23
C GLY A 200 10.85 5.67 -6.84
N VAL A 201 10.98 6.72 -7.63
CA VAL A 201 11.92 7.83 -7.39
C VAL A 201 11.16 9.03 -6.85
N ARG A 202 11.75 9.72 -5.88
CA ARG A 202 11.19 10.94 -5.33
C ARG A 202 11.09 12.01 -6.43
N GLU A 203 9.90 12.59 -6.59
CA GLU A 203 9.70 13.75 -7.45
C GLU A 203 10.38 14.96 -6.81
N GLU A 204 11.40 15.53 -7.49
CA GLU A 204 12.01 16.78 -7.07
C GLU A 204 10.98 17.91 -7.26
N ARG A 205 10.74 18.70 -6.21
CA ARG A 205 9.98 19.95 -6.39
C ARG A 205 10.90 20.88 -7.16
N ASP A 206 10.45 21.36 -8.32
CA ASP A 206 11.11 22.47 -9.00
C ASP A 206 11.22 23.64 -7.99
N ALA A 207 12.44 23.91 -7.57
CA ALA A 207 12.73 24.98 -6.61
C ALA A 207 12.41 26.38 -7.16
N ASP A 208 12.05 26.48 -8.43
CA ASP A 208 11.82 27.73 -9.15
C ASP A 208 10.37 28.24 -9.09
N ALA A 209 9.44 27.51 -8.48
CA ALA A 209 8.04 27.95 -8.39
C ALA A 209 7.72 28.82 -7.16
N ASP A 210 8.66 29.01 -6.21
CA ASP A 210 8.44 29.82 -4.99
C ASP A 210 9.25 31.13 -4.96
N THR A 211 9.69 31.65 -6.12
CA THR A 211 10.36 32.97 -6.21
C THR A 211 9.38 34.14 -6.31
N THR A 212 8.17 34.03 -5.79
CA THR A 212 7.27 35.17 -5.57
C THR A 212 7.13 35.49 -4.07
N ARG A 213 8.22 35.46 -3.30
CA ARG A 213 8.29 36.21 -2.07
C ARG A 213 8.71 37.66 -2.42
N PRO A 214 7.91 38.69 -2.06
CA PRO A 214 8.31 40.05 -2.29
C PRO A 214 9.60 40.31 -1.53
N THR A 215 10.65 40.67 -2.25
CA THR A 215 11.91 41.12 -1.70
C THR A 215 11.61 42.37 -0.84
N VAL A 216 11.65 42.23 0.48
CA VAL A 216 11.61 43.39 1.39
C VAL A 216 12.80 44.24 1.05
N ALA A 217 12.54 45.37 0.40
CA ALA A 217 13.55 46.39 0.09
C ALA A 217 14.27 46.78 1.40
N LYS A 218 15.53 46.40 1.51
CA LYS A 218 16.40 46.90 2.59
C LYS A 218 16.52 48.39 2.42
N SER A 219 15.85 49.15 3.29
CA SER A 219 15.90 50.60 3.29
C SER A 219 17.34 51.06 3.52
N LYS A 220 17.91 51.76 2.54
CA LYS A 220 19.23 52.41 2.57
C LYS A 220 19.33 53.57 3.60
N THR A 221 18.37 53.72 4.48
CA THR A 221 18.28 54.88 5.43
C THR A 221 19.10 54.70 6.71
N ARG A 222 19.56 53.46 7.02
CA ARG A 222 20.30 53.24 8.28
C ARG A 222 21.82 53.43 8.18
N GLN A 223 22.39 53.54 7.00
CA GLN A 223 23.83 53.78 6.82
C GLN A 223 24.21 55.27 6.81
N LYS A 224 23.28 56.18 6.54
CA LYS A 224 23.55 57.63 6.54
C LYS A 224 23.57 58.22 7.95
N GLN A 225 22.83 57.68 8.90
CA GLN A 225 22.80 58.12 10.30
C GLN A 225 24.01 57.72 11.14
N LEU A 226 24.80 56.75 10.71
CA LEU A 226 26.03 56.33 11.40
C LEU A 226 27.28 57.04 10.89
N GLN A 227 27.23 57.70 9.74
CA GLN A 227 28.32 58.53 9.22
C GLN A 227 28.27 59.96 9.79
N ASP A 228 27.07 60.49 10.00
CA ASP A 228 26.92 61.87 10.53
C ASP A 228 27.21 61.96 12.04
N ALA A 229 27.19 60.85 12.77
CA ALA A 229 27.54 60.81 14.21
C ALA A 229 29.05 60.68 14.48
N LYS A 230 29.89 60.48 13.46
CA LYS A 230 31.35 60.35 13.60
C LYS A 230 32.12 61.65 13.23
N VAL A 231 31.45 62.71 12.82
CA VAL A 231 32.06 64.00 12.44
C VAL A 231 31.80 65.05 13.50
N ALA A 232 31.06 64.77 14.59
CA ALA A 232 30.74 65.70 15.67
C ALA A 232 31.26 65.22 17.05
N ALA A 233 32.47 64.57 17.08
CA ALA A 233 33.18 64.29 18.33
C ALA A 233 34.68 64.55 18.15
#